data_1ac6a7653cfdffd4d042d17954746cbd
#
_entry.id   1ac6a7653cfdffd4d042d17954746cbd
#
_cell.length_a   1.000
_cell.length_b   1.000
_cell.length_c   1.000
_cell.angle_alpha   90.00
_cell.angle_beta   90.00
_cell.angle_gamma   90.00
#
_symmetry.space_group_name_H-M   'P 1'
#
loop_
_entity.id
_entity.type
_entity.pdbx_description
1 polymer ?
#
loop_
_entity_poly.entity_id
_entity_poly.type
_entity_poly.pdbx_seq_one_letter_code
_entity_poly.pdbx_strand_id
1 'polypeptide(L)'
;MTVVIGMALLIAGSFLDGLPRIALWTAALAIDYAGPAWLTRERLRGLQEVAVAHFAERYSLFIIICLGESIVTIGVGASGRPLDAELVGAVTLGLLIAVGLWWTYFDSFAATAEERLRHHEDPVLAAADAYSYLHLLLVAGIIIFAVGEKFAIRDVGEPLGDAARLALCGGVALYLAGHVAFRARMGGGVSYARLGAVGALAVLFVTGGELAAWALAGLVTVVLVALCAFETVGERRAAPALSP
;
A
#
# COMPACT_ATOMS: atom_id res chain seq x y z
N MET A 1 6.71 -4.60 26.23
CA MET A 1 8.10 -5.10 26.33
C MET A 1 8.72 -5.28 24.94
N THR A 2 8.04 -5.90 23.97
CA THR A 2 8.50 -6.07 22.58
C THR A 2 8.84 -4.72 21.90
N VAL A 3 7.96 -3.72 22.00
CA VAL A 3 8.16 -2.37 21.42
C VAL A 3 9.46 -1.71 21.93
N VAL A 4 9.77 -1.86 23.22
CA VAL A 4 11.01 -1.28 23.78
C VAL A 4 12.24 -1.99 23.22
N ILE A 5 12.16 -3.32 23.04
CA ILE A 5 13.25 -4.09 22.42
C ILE A 5 13.40 -3.72 20.94
N GLY A 6 12.29 -3.62 20.22
CA GLY A 6 12.28 -3.19 18.82
C GLY A 6 12.90 -1.79 18.64
N MET A 7 12.48 -0.82 19.45
CA MET A 7 13.08 0.52 19.44
C MET A 7 14.59 0.51 19.75
N ALA A 8 15.02 -0.27 20.75
CA ALA A 8 16.44 -0.38 21.08
C ALA A 8 17.26 -0.95 19.92
N LEU A 9 16.72 -1.96 19.20
CA LEU A 9 17.37 -2.53 18.02
C LEU A 9 17.40 -1.54 16.83
N LEU A 10 16.33 -0.75 16.62
CA LEU A 10 16.31 0.29 15.59
C LEU A 10 17.36 1.37 15.88
N ILE A 11 17.46 1.82 17.13
CA ILE A 11 18.45 2.81 17.56
C ILE A 11 19.86 2.23 17.41
N ALA A 12 20.11 1.01 17.90
CA ALA A 12 21.42 0.37 17.75
C ALA A 12 21.81 0.19 16.29
N GLY A 13 20.86 -0.21 15.44
CA GLY A 13 21.07 -0.35 14.00
C GLY A 13 21.39 0.96 13.29
N SER A 14 20.92 2.12 13.80
CA SER A 14 21.21 3.42 13.21
C SER A 14 22.68 3.84 13.30
N PHE A 15 23.43 3.26 14.21
CA PHE A 15 24.90 3.48 14.37
C PHE A 15 25.75 2.52 13.55
N LEU A 16 25.15 1.61 12.81
CA LEU A 16 25.82 0.60 11.99
C LEU A 16 25.57 0.85 10.50
N ASP A 17 26.41 0.27 9.64
CA ASP A 17 26.25 0.32 8.18
C ASP A 17 26.14 -1.07 7.59
N GLY A 18 25.55 -1.16 6.38
CA GLY A 18 25.47 -2.39 5.62
C GLY A 18 24.63 -3.50 6.26
N LEU A 19 25.10 -4.75 6.16
CA LEU A 19 24.38 -5.93 6.62
C LEU A 19 23.99 -5.91 8.11
N PRO A 20 24.84 -5.48 9.06
CA PRO A 20 24.47 -5.42 10.47
C PRO A 20 23.28 -4.49 10.75
N ARG A 21 23.19 -3.33 10.08
CA ARG A 21 22.04 -2.42 10.15
C ARG A 21 20.76 -3.13 9.71
N ILE A 22 20.80 -3.74 8.52
CA ILE A 22 19.65 -4.45 7.95
C ILE A 22 19.23 -5.59 8.89
N ALA A 23 20.16 -6.35 9.42
CA ALA A 23 19.87 -7.46 10.32
C ALA A 23 19.17 -6.98 11.61
N LEU A 24 19.64 -5.90 12.25
CA LEU A 24 19.01 -5.35 13.45
C LEU A 24 17.63 -4.77 13.17
N TRP A 25 17.46 -4.06 12.06
CA TRP A 25 16.16 -3.50 11.69
C TRP A 25 15.16 -4.60 11.31
N THR A 26 15.62 -5.66 10.64
CA THR A 26 14.77 -6.84 10.35
C THR A 26 14.40 -7.57 11.64
N ALA A 27 15.34 -7.72 12.57
CA ALA A 27 15.06 -8.32 13.88
C ALA A 27 14.07 -7.48 14.70
N ALA A 28 14.21 -6.15 14.69
CA ALA A 28 13.28 -5.24 15.34
C ALA A 28 11.86 -5.42 14.77
N LEU A 29 11.74 -5.39 13.44
CA LEU A 29 10.46 -5.60 12.76
C LEU A 29 9.87 -6.98 13.09
N ALA A 30 10.67 -8.03 13.08
CA ALA A 30 10.22 -9.38 13.41
C ALA A 30 9.70 -9.49 14.86
N ILE A 31 10.39 -8.86 15.82
CA ILE A 31 9.99 -8.86 17.24
C ILE A 31 8.71 -8.06 17.44
N ASP A 32 8.60 -6.86 16.83
CA ASP A 32 7.41 -6.02 16.95
C ASP A 32 6.19 -6.65 16.26
N TYR A 33 6.43 -7.42 15.21
CA TYR A 33 5.37 -8.12 14.47
C TYR A 33 4.95 -9.44 15.13
N ALA A 34 5.89 -10.22 15.62
CA ALA A 34 5.62 -11.49 16.30
C ALA A 34 5.02 -11.31 17.70
N GLY A 35 5.39 -10.22 18.39
CA GLY A 35 4.91 -9.95 19.75
C GLY A 35 3.39 -9.86 19.86
N PRO A 36 2.70 -9.01 19.10
CA PRO A 36 1.24 -8.95 19.07
C PRO A 36 0.61 -10.26 18.57
N ALA A 37 1.19 -10.91 17.57
CA ALA A 37 0.66 -12.15 17.02
C ALA A 37 0.56 -13.26 18.05
N TRP A 38 1.53 -13.35 18.96
CA TRP A 38 1.63 -14.44 19.91
C TRP A 38 1.02 -14.12 21.28
N LEU A 39 1.32 -12.93 21.81
CA LEU A 39 0.85 -12.49 23.12
C LEU A 39 -0.61 -12.01 23.12
N THR A 40 -1.09 -11.52 21.98
CA THR A 40 -2.40 -10.86 21.89
C THR A 40 -3.50 -11.85 21.51
N ARG A 41 -3.20 -12.93 20.78
CA ARG A 41 -4.21 -13.94 20.39
C ARG A 41 -4.93 -14.57 21.58
N GLU A 42 -4.20 -14.89 22.66
CA GLU A 42 -4.82 -15.45 23.87
C GLU A 42 -5.64 -14.41 24.65
N ARG A 43 -5.17 -13.16 24.67
CA ARG A 43 -5.89 -12.05 25.33
C ARG A 43 -7.10 -11.57 24.53
N LEU A 44 -7.04 -11.60 23.21
CA LEU A 44 -8.13 -11.17 22.33
C LEU A 44 -9.30 -12.17 22.33
N ARG A 45 -9.06 -13.45 22.56
CA ARG A 45 -10.13 -14.47 22.70
C ARG A 45 -11.10 -14.22 23.87
N GLY A 46 -10.74 -13.34 24.79
CA GLY A 46 -11.59 -12.94 25.90
C GLY A 46 -12.34 -11.61 25.70
N LEU A 47 -12.10 -10.90 24.62
CA LEU A 47 -12.77 -9.63 24.31
C LEU A 47 -13.99 -9.90 23.43
N GLN A 48 -15.18 -9.61 23.95
CA GLN A 48 -16.44 -9.92 23.27
C GLN A 48 -16.91 -8.85 22.28
N GLU A 49 -16.40 -7.64 22.33
CA GLU A 49 -16.82 -6.56 21.43
C GLU A 49 -15.67 -5.67 20.99
N VAL A 50 -15.44 -5.60 19.69
CA VAL A 50 -14.68 -4.52 19.04
C VAL A 50 -15.70 -3.54 18.49
N ALA A 51 -15.52 -2.26 18.76
CA ALA A 51 -16.25 -1.21 18.04
C ALA A 51 -15.73 -1.20 16.59
N VAL A 52 -16.25 -2.11 15.76
CA VAL A 52 -15.78 -2.43 14.41
C VAL A 52 -15.63 -1.18 13.55
N ALA A 53 -16.62 -0.28 13.62
CA ALA A 53 -16.61 0.97 12.87
C ALA A 53 -15.42 1.87 13.27
N HIS A 54 -15.21 2.08 14.56
CA HIS A 54 -14.08 2.87 15.05
C HIS A 54 -12.72 2.26 14.73
N PHE A 55 -12.64 0.94 14.71
CA PHE A 55 -11.41 0.24 14.35
C PHE A 55 -11.10 0.42 12.86
N ALA A 56 -12.07 0.16 11.99
CA ALA A 56 -11.92 0.35 10.55
C ALA A 56 -11.62 1.81 10.17
N GLU A 57 -12.29 2.78 10.82
CA GLU A 57 -12.05 4.21 10.62
C GLU A 57 -10.60 4.60 10.91
N ARG A 58 -10.03 4.15 12.03
CA ARG A 58 -8.63 4.44 12.39
C ARG A 58 -7.65 3.98 11.32
N TYR A 59 -7.84 2.81 10.77
CA TYR A 59 -6.97 2.29 9.71
C TYR A 59 -7.16 3.02 8.39
N SER A 60 -8.38 3.44 8.08
CA SER A 60 -8.66 4.27 6.91
C SER A 60 -8.00 5.65 7.03
N LEU A 61 -8.04 6.28 8.22
CA LEU A 61 -7.31 7.53 8.48
C LEU A 61 -5.80 7.34 8.33
N PHE A 62 -5.26 6.21 8.74
CA PHE A 62 -3.83 5.93 8.58
C PHE A 62 -3.42 5.81 7.11
N ILE A 63 -4.26 5.22 6.24
CA ILE A 63 -4.04 5.24 4.78
C ILE A 63 -4.01 6.67 4.24
N ILE A 64 -4.93 7.54 4.69
CA ILE A 64 -4.94 8.96 4.27
C ILE A 64 -3.62 9.65 4.66
N ILE A 65 -3.13 9.39 5.88
CA ILE A 65 -1.85 9.95 6.34
C ILE A 65 -0.70 9.47 5.45
N CYS A 66 -0.63 8.17 5.14
CA CYS A 66 0.43 7.61 4.28
C CYS A 66 0.37 8.14 2.85
N LEU A 67 -0.84 8.30 2.29
CA LEU A 67 -1.02 8.94 0.98
C LEU A 67 -0.64 10.41 1.02
N GLY A 68 -0.98 11.13 2.10
CA GLY A 68 -0.53 12.51 2.32
C GLY A 68 0.99 12.63 2.35
N GLU A 69 1.67 11.70 3.03
CA GLU A 69 3.15 11.64 3.05
C GLU A 69 3.72 11.36 1.65
N SER A 70 3.08 10.52 0.84
CA SER A 70 3.52 10.31 -0.55
C SER A 70 3.43 11.59 -1.38
N ILE A 71 2.38 12.39 -1.21
CA ILE A 71 2.22 13.70 -1.87
C ILE A 71 3.30 14.69 -1.42
N VAL A 72 3.63 14.73 -0.13
CA VAL A 72 4.72 15.55 0.40
C VAL A 72 6.06 15.11 -0.22
N THR A 73 6.30 13.81 -0.31
CA THR A 73 7.51 13.24 -0.90
C THR A 73 7.64 13.60 -2.39
N ILE A 74 6.55 13.61 -3.16
CA ILE A 74 6.47 14.11 -4.53
C ILE A 74 6.90 15.59 -4.58
N GLY A 75 6.33 16.43 -3.70
CA GLY A 75 6.70 17.84 -3.60
C GLY A 75 8.17 18.07 -3.25
N VAL A 76 8.71 17.28 -2.33
CA VAL A 76 10.15 17.31 -1.99
C VAL A 76 11.03 16.90 -3.17
N GLY A 77 10.62 15.87 -3.94
CA GLY A 77 11.32 15.45 -5.15
C GLY A 77 11.38 16.54 -6.23
N ALA A 78 10.34 17.36 -6.32
CA ALA A 78 10.24 18.49 -7.25
C ALA A 78 10.98 19.75 -6.77
N SER A 79 11.32 19.83 -5.46
CA SER A 79 11.92 21.02 -4.86
C SER A 79 13.28 21.36 -5.47
N GLY A 80 13.48 22.64 -5.79
CA GLY A 80 14.73 23.15 -6.37
C GLY A 80 14.92 22.88 -7.87
N ARG A 81 13.94 22.28 -8.52
CA ARG A 81 13.92 22.11 -9.99
C ARG A 81 13.18 23.27 -10.68
N PRO A 82 13.57 23.62 -11.93
CA PRO A 82 12.78 24.56 -12.73
C PRO A 82 11.37 23.99 -12.98
N LEU A 83 10.37 24.88 -12.96
CA LEU A 83 9.00 24.53 -13.32
C LEU A 83 8.89 24.46 -14.86
N ASP A 84 9.21 23.32 -15.43
CA ASP A 84 9.04 23.00 -16.83
C ASP A 84 7.92 21.96 -17.06
N ALA A 85 7.60 21.72 -18.32
CA ALA A 85 6.53 20.78 -18.68
C ALA A 85 6.86 19.33 -18.26
N GLU A 86 8.14 18.99 -18.20
CA GLU A 86 8.62 17.67 -17.83
C GLU A 86 8.38 17.39 -16.35
N LEU A 87 8.75 18.35 -15.48
CA LEU A 87 8.51 18.26 -14.05
C LEU A 87 7.01 18.24 -13.73
N VAL A 88 6.24 19.13 -14.36
CA VAL A 88 4.77 19.19 -14.16
C VAL A 88 4.14 17.87 -14.60
N GLY A 89 4.57 17.28 -15.71
CA GLY A 89 4.11 15.97 -16.18
C GLY A 89 4.41 14.86 -15.17
N ALA A 90 5.65 14.78 -14.67
CA ALA A 90 6.07 13.78 -13.70
C ALA A 90 5.30 13.90 -12.38
N VAL A 91 5.18 15.10 -11.83
CA VAL A 91 4.39 15.37 -10.61
C VAL A 91 2.93 14.97 -10.82
N THR A 92 2.36 15.29 -11.98
CA THR A 92 0.98 14.92 -12.31
C THR A 92 0.80 13.40 -12.32
N LEU A 93 1.74 12.66 -12.93
CA LEU A 93 1.69 11.19 -12.93
C LEU A 93 1.77 10.61 -11.51
N GLY A 94 2.67 11.11 -10.68
CA GLY A 94 2.77 10.69 -9.28
C GLY A 94 1.50 10.95 -8.48
N LEU A 95 0.88 12.12 -8.67
CA LEU A 95 -0.41 12.44 -8.06
C LEU A 95 -1.53 11.54 -8.58
N LEU A 96 -1.55 11.21 -9.87
CA LEU A 96 -2.54 10.29 -10.45
C LEU A 96 -2.39 8.87 -9.87
N ILE A 97 -1.16 8.40 -9.66
CA ILE A 97 -0.93 7.12 -8.97
C ILE A 97 -1.46 7.20 -7.54
N ALA A 98 -1.13 8.25 -6.78
CA ALA A 98 -1.63 8.42 -5.41
C ALA A 98 -3.17 8.47 -5.34
N VAL A 99 -3.82 9.16 -6.29
CA VAL A 99 -5.29 9.17 -6.44
C VAL A 99 -5.82 7.77 -6.79
N GLY A 100 -5.14 7.02 -7.67
CA GLY A 100 -5.51 5.65 -8.00
C GLY A 100 -5.43 4.72 -6.78
N LEU A 101 -4.38 4.83 -5.95
CA LEU A 101 -4.27 4.10 -4.69
C LEU A 101 -5.39 4.49 -3.72
N TRP A 102 -5.68 5.80 -3.59
CA TRP A 102 -6.80 6.29 -2.79
C TRP A 102 -8.13 5.71 -3.28
N TRP A 103 -8.38 5.74 -4.59
CA TRP A 103 -9.63 5.24 -5.19
C TRP A 103 -9.82 3.75 -4.92
N THR A 104 -8.80 2.93 -5.15
CA THR A 104 -8.87 1.48 -4.92
C THR A 104 -9.13 1.10 -3.46
N TYR A 105 -8.84 1.99 -2.50
CA TYR A 105 -9.13 1.79 -1.09
C TYR A 105 -10.53 2.28 -0.70
N PHE A 106 -10.90 3.51 -1.09
CA PHE A 106 -12.08 4.18 -0.56
C PHE A 106 -13.35 3.94 -1.38
N ASP A 107 -13.23 3.61 -2.66
CA ASP A 107 -14.41 3.42 -3.52
C ASP A 107 -15.26 2.23 -3.06
N SER A 108 -14.66 1.06 -2.87
CA SER A 108 -15.41 -0.15 -2.50
C SER A 108 -14.77 -0.98 -1.38
N PHE A 109 -13.44 -0.91 -1.25
CA PHE A 109 -12.72 -1.81 -0.35
C PHE A 109 -13.03 -1.52 1.12
N ALA A 110 -12.95 -0.27 1.58
CA ALA A 110 -13.10 0.10 2.98
C ALA A 110 -14.50 -0.27 3.52
N ALA A 111 -15.55 0.07 2.78
CA ALA A 111 -16.93 -0.26 3.16
C ALA A 111 -17.18 -1.77 3.19
N THR A 112 -16.69 -2.49 2.17
CA THR A 112 -16.82 -3.96 2.09
C THR A 112 -16.04 -4.65 3.22
N ALA A 113 -14.86 -4.14 3.58
CA ALA A 113 -14.05 -4.68 4.66
C ALA A 113 -14.73 -4.50 6.02
N GLU A 114 -15.31 -3.33 6.29
CA GLU A 114 -16.07 -3.06 7.51
C GLU A 114 -17.30 -3.96 7.62
N GLU A 115 -18.09 -4.09 6.55
CA GLU A 115 -19.29 -4.90 6.52
C GLU A 115 -18.98 -6.39 6.77
N ARG A 116 -17.91 -6.91 6.14
CA ARG A 116 -17.46 -8.29 6.36
C ARG A 116 -16.97 -8.53 7.79
N LEU A 117 -16.27 -7.55 8.37
CA LEU A 117 -15.82 -7.65 9.74
C LEU A 117 -17.00 -7.71 10.72
N ARG A 118 -18.10 -6.96 10.47
CA ARG A 118 -19.32 -6.99 11.27
C ARG A 118 -19.99 -8.37 11.30
N HIS A 119 -19.93 -9.10 10.17
CA HIS A 119 -20.59 -10.40 10.01
C HIS A 119 -19.63 -11.59 10.16
N HIS A 120 -18.38 -11.36 10.57
CA HIS A 120 -17.41 -12.43 10.77
C HIS A 120 -17.71 -13.23 12.02
N GLU A 121 -17.51 -14.56 12.00
CA GLU A 121 -17.72 -15.45 13.16
C GLU A 121 -16.85 -15.06 14.37
N ASP A 122 -15.62 -14.60 14.12
CA ASP A 122 -14.72 -14.04 15.14
C ASP A 122 -14.20 -12.67 14.67
N PRO A 123 -14.96 -11.59 14.93
CA PRO A 123 -14.60 -10.26 14.44
C PRO A 123 -13.29 -9.74 15.06
N VAL A 124 -12.98 -10.15 16.29
CA VAL A 124 -11.80 -9.68 17.02
C VAL A 124 -10.52 -10.24 16.43
N LEU A 125 -10.46 -11.55 16.16
CA LEU A 125 -9.31 -12.18 15.50
C LEU A 125 -9.20 -11.75 14.05
N ALA A 126 -10.32 -11.64 13.34
CA ALA A 126 -10.34 -11.16 11.96
C ALA A 126 -9.83 -9.71 11.87
N ALA A 127 -10.26 -8.84 12.79
CA ALA A 127 -9.77 -7.48 12.88
C ALA A 127 -8.25 -7.45 13.16
N ALA A 128 -7.77 -8.22 14.12
CA ALA A 128 -6.36 -8.28 14.43
C ALA A 128 -5.52 -8.77 13.23
N ASP A 129 -5.93 -9.87 12.60
CA ASP A 129 -5.18 -10.43 11.47
C ASP A 129 -5.23 -9.53 10.23
N ALA A 130 -6.40 -9.04 9.85
CA ALA A 130 -6.57 -8.26 8.63
C ALA A 130 -6.03 -6.84 8.77
N TYR A 131 -6.46 -6.12 9.80
CA TYR A 131 -6.08 -4.72 9.96
C TYR A 131 -4.70 -4.53 10.58
N SER A 132 -4.26 -5.38 11.53
CA SER A 132 -2.93 -5.18 12.12
C SER A 132 -1.81 -5.77 11.26
N TYR A 133 -2.04 -6.87 10.54
CA TYR A 133 -0.98 -7.53 9.78
C TYR A 133 -1.06 -7.28 8.28
N LEU A 134 -2.22 -7.55 7.66
CA LEU A 134 -2.32 -7.41 6.20
C LEU A 134 -2.40 -5.94 5.77
N HIS A 135 -2.94 -5.07 6.62
CA HIS A 135 -2.96 -3.63 6.37
C HIS A 135 -1.56 -3.01 6.33
N LEU A 136 -0.58 -3.61 7.02
CA LEU A 136 0.81 -3.19 6.90
C LEU A 136 1.33 -3.31 5.47
N LEU A 137 0.89 -4.32 4.71
CA LEU A 137 1.29 -4.47 3.30
C LEU A 137 0.80 -3.28 2.46
N LEU A 138 -0.40 -2.76 2.77
CA LEU A 138 -0.94 -1.58 2.11
C LEU A 138 -0.09 -0.35 2.43
N VAL A 139 0.18 -0.13 3.70
CA VAL A 139 1.01 1.00 4.19
C VAL A 139 2.42 0.93 3.62
N ALA A 140 3.06 -0.25 3.73
CA ALA A 140 4.39 -0.46 3.17
C ALA A 140 4.43 -0.22 1.66
N GLY A 141 3.38 -0.68 0.94
CA GLY A 141 3.24 -0.45 -0.49
C GLY A 141 3.21 1.04 -0.85
N ILE A 142 2.43 1.85 -0.12
CA ILE A 142 2.37 3.31 -0.32
C ILE A 142 3.72 3.97 -0.05
N ILE A 143 4.39 3.62 1.04
CA ILE A 143 5.68 4.20 1.42
C ILE A 143 6.76 3.84 0.38
N ILE A 144 6.81 2.57 -0.03
CA ILE A 144 7.77 2.11 -1.04
C ILE A 144 7.51 2.79 -2.39
N PHE A 145 6.24 2.90 -2.82
CA PHE A 145 5.85 3.67 -4.00
C PHE A 145 6.35 5.12 -3.92
N ALA A 146 6.13 5.82 -2.79
CA ALA A 146 6.56 7.20 -2.61
C ALA A 146 8.08 7.37 -2.77
N VAL A 147 8.88 6.39 -2.31
CA VAL A 147 10.32 6.38 -2.53
C VAL A 147 10.66 6.25 -4.02
N GLY A 148 9.99 5.33 -4.75
CA GLY A 148 10.18 5.16 -6.19
C GLY A 148 9.84 6.43 -6.98
N GLU A 149 8.71 7.06 -6.64
CA GLU A 149 8.24 8.29 -7.26
C GLU A 149 9.19 9.47 -7.04
N LYS A 150 9.77 9.59 -5.85
CA LYS A 150 10.79 10.61 -5.57
C LYS A 150 11.97 10.52 -6.54
N PHE A 151 12.43 9.31 -6.86
CA PHE A 151 13.49 9.11 -7.85
C PHE A 151 12.99 9.38 -9.28
N ALA A 152 11.77 8.98 -9.61
CA ALA A 152 11.18 9.25 -10.92
C ALA A 152 11.03 10.75 -11.20
N ILE A 153 10.68 11.54 -10.20
CA ILE A 153 10.59 13.00 -10.32
C ILE A 153 11.98 13.63 -10.40
N ARG A 154 12.97 13.07 -9.73
CA ARG A 154 14.34 13.59 -9.76
C ARG A 154 14.99 13.43 -11.14
N ASP A 155 14.79 12.30 -11.78
CA ASP A 155 15.49 11.91 -13.01
C ASP A 155 14.45 11.57 -14.11
N VAL A 156 13.54 12.53 -14.42
CA VAL A 156 12.32 12.34 -15.23
C VAL A 156 12.59 11.72 -16.61
N GLY A 157 13.61 12.21 -17.31
CA GLY A 157 13.94 11.77 -18.67
C GLY A 157 14.81 10.52 -18.74
N GLU A 158 15.38 10.09 -17.63
CA GLU A 158 16.34 8.98 -17.57
C GLU A 158 15.67 7.67 -17.11
N PRO A 159 16.21 6.51 -17.48
CA PRO A 159 15.76 5.24 -16.95
C PRO A 159 16.01 5.11 -15.44
N LEU A 160 15.05 4.56 -14.72
CA LEU A 160 15.22 4.30 -13.29
C LEU A 160 16.15 3.13 -13.04
N GLY A 161 17.10 3.29 -12.12
CA GLY A 161 17.86 2.16 -11.60
C GLY A 161 16.97 1.10 -10.94
N ASP A 162 17.46 -0.14 -10.86
CA ASP A 162 16.69 -1.30 -10.43
C ASP A 162 15.96 -1.10 -9.10
N ALA A 163 16.62 -0.50 -8.11
CA ALA A 163 16.02 -0.26 -6.79
C ALA A 163 14.85 0.74 -6.85
N ALA A 164 15.00 1.84 -7.61
CA ALA A 164 13.95 2.85 -7.76
C ALA A 164 12.78 2.30 -8.60
N ARG A 165 13.08 1.53 -9.65
CA ARG A 165 12.08 0.85 -10.47
C ARG A 165 11.31 -0.20 -9.67
N LEU A 166 12.01 -0.98 -8.84
CA LEU A 166 11.37 -1.91 -7.92
C LEU A 166 10.49 -1.17 -6.90
N ALA A 167 10.92 -0.03 -6.39
CA ALA A 167 10.13 0.75 -5.46
C ALA A 167 8.86 1.28 -6.12
N LEU A 168 8.94 1.82 -7.34
CA LEU A 168 7.78 2.35 -8.06
C LEU A 168 6.77 1.25 -8.42
N CYS A 169 7.20 0.22 -9.13
CA CYS A 169 6.31 -0.87 -9.56
C CYS A 169 5.94 -1.81 -8.41
N GLY A 170 6.93 -2.20 -7.60
CA GLY A 170 6.77 -3.13 -6.49
C GLY A 170 5.97 -2.56 -5.32
N GLY A 171 6.10 -1.24 -5.05
CA GLY A 171 5.28 -0.57 -4.04
C GLY A 171 3.80 -0.64 -4.37
N VAL A 172 3.42 -0.29 -5.59
CA VAL A 172 2.03 -0.39 -6.07
C VAL A 172 1.57 -1.86 -6.11
N ALA A 173 2.42 -2.77 -6.57
CA ALA A 173 2.11 -4.21 -6.60
C ALA A 173 1.88 -4.77 -5.19
N LEU A 174 2.72 -4.40 -4.21
CA LEU A 174 2.58 -4.80 -2.81
C LEU A 174 1.27 -4.29 -2.20
N TYR A 175 0.92 -3.04 -2.48
CA TYR A 175 -0.34 -2.45 -2.06
C TYR A 175 -1.53 -3.25 -2.60
N LEU A 176 -1.57 -3.54 -3.90
CA LEU A 176 -2.65 -4.33 -4.51
C LEU A 176 -2.67 -5.78 -4.02
N ALA A 177 -1.51 -6.41 -3.81
CA ALA A 177 -1.40 -7.74 -3.24
C ALA A 177 -1.92 -7.76 -1.78
N GLY A 178 -1.64 -6.70 -1.00
CA GLY A 178 -2.19 -6.50 0.34
C GLY A 178 -3.72 -6.49 0.34
N HIS A 179 -4.35 -5.81 -0.61
CA HIS A 179 -5.80 -5.84 -0.79
C HIS A 179 -6.35 -7.25 -1.07
N VAL A 180 -5.68 -7.99 -1.97
CA VAL A 180 -6.08 -9.38 -2.29
C VAL A 180 -5.99 -10.26 -1.05
N ALA A 181 -4.88 -10.18 -0.32
CA ALA A 181 -4.66 -10.95 0.90
C ALA A 181 -5.68 -10.59 2.00
N PHE A 182 -5.92 -9.28 2.21
CA PHE A 182 -6.92 -8.80 3.17
C PHE A 182 -8.32 -9.33 2.83
N ARG A 183 -8.72 -9.18 1.57
CA ARG A 183 -10.04 -9.66 1.11
C ARG A 183 -10.18 -11.17 1.27
N ALA A 184 -9.15 -11.94 0.93
CA ALA A 184 -9.15 -13.39 1.10
C ALA A 184 -9.28 -13.78 2.58
N ARG A 185 -8.57 -13.08 3.50
CA ARG A 185 -8.66 -13.32 4.95
C ARG A 185 -10.05 -13.02 5.52
N MET A 186 -10.75 -12.03 4.95
CA MET A 186 -12.09 -11.62 5.35
C MET A 186 -13.21 -12.44 4.67
N GLY A 187 -12.90 -13.64 4.14
CA GLY A 187 -13.88 -14.51 3.48
C GLY A 187 -14.36 -13.99 2.12
N GLY A 188 -13.67 -13.00 1.55
CA GLY A 188 -13.92 -12.53 0.18
C GLY A 188 -13.17 -13.36 -0.83
N GLY A 189 -13.78 -13.60 -1.99
CA GLY A 189 -13.09 -14.26 -3.10
C GLY A 189 -11.86 -13.47 -3.57
N VAL A 190 -10.98 -14.15 -4.31
CA VAL A 190 -9.78 -13.56 -4.89
C VAL A 190 -10.17 -12.59 -6.01
N SER A 191 -9.66 -11.36 -5.98
CA SER A 191 -9.84 -10.40 -7.08
C SER A 191 -8.82 -10.69 -8.18
N TYR A 192 -9.25 -11.36 -9.25
CA TYR A 192 -8.40 -11.64 -10.41
C TYR A 192 -7.96 -10.37 -11.15
N ALA A 193 -8.78 -9.30 -11.12
CA ALA A 193 -8.40 -8.02 -11.70
C ALA A 193 -7.19 -7.40 -10.99
N ARG A 194 -7.19 -7.40 -9.65
CA ARG A 194 -6.04 -6.91 -8.85
C ARG A 194 -4.81 -7.80 -9.03
N LEU A 195 -4.98 -9.12 -9.11
CA LEU A 195 -3.86 -10.02 -9.43
C LEU A 195 -3.31 -9.78 -10.83
N GLY A 196 -4.18 -9.52 -11.82
CA GLY A 196 -3.76 -9.13 -13.16
C GLY A 196 -2.95 -7.83 -13.16
N ALA A 197 -3.37 -6.84 -12.39
CA ALA A 197 -2.62 -5.59 -12.23
C ALA A 197 -1.27 -5.81 -11.54
N VAL A 198 -1.20 -6.67 -10.49
CA VAL A 198 0.09 -7.07 -9.87
C VAL A 198 1.01 -7.73 -10.89
N GLY A 199 0.47 -8.64 -11.73
CA GLY A 199 1.23 -9.29 -12.80
C GLY A 199 1.73 -8.28 -13.84
N ALA A 200 0.90 -7.32 -14.25
CA ALA A 200 1.30 -6.26 -15.18
C ALA A 200 2.43 -5.39 -14.60
N LEU A 201 2.35 -5.02 -13.32
CA LEU A 201 3.40 -4.26 -12.64
C LEU A 201 4.70 -5.06 -12.52
N ALA A 202 4.63 -6.36 -12.29
CA ALA A 202 5.81 -7.23 -12.30
C ALA A 202 6.45 -7.30 -13.69
N VAL A 203 5.66 -7.39 -14.75
CA VAL A 203 6.14 -7.30 -16.14
C VAL A 203 6.80 -5.96 -16.40
N LEU A 204 6.18 -4.84 -16.00
CA LEU A 204 6.76 -3.49 -16.14
C LEU A 204 8.08 -3.37 -15.38
N PHE A 205 8.21 -3.94 -14.21
CA PHE A 205 9.49 -3.98 -13.49
C PHE A 205 10.57 -4.71 -14.29
N VAL A 206 10.25 -5.87 -14.89
CA VAL A 206 11.24 -6.69 -15.62
C VAL A 206 11.61 -6.06 -16.95
N THR A 207 10.61 -5.54 -17.69
CA THR A 207 10.81 -5.06 -19.07
C THR A 207 11.09 -3.56 -19.18
N GLY A 208 10.78 -2.78 -18.14
CA GLY A 208 10.85 -1.32 -18.14
C GLY A 208 12.23 -0.73 -17.86
N GLY A 209 13.32 -1.53 -17.92
CA GLY A 209 14.68 -1.10 -17.57
C GLY A 209 15.22 0.05 -18.40
N GLU A 210 14.83 0.11 -19.66
CA GLU A 210 15.28 1.14 -20.62
C GLU A 210 14.26 2.29 -20.78
N LEU A 211 13.11 2.22 -20.08
CA LEU A 211 12.11 3.26 -20.17
C LEU A 211 12.51 4.47 -19.31
N ALA A 212 12.33 5.67 -19.86
CA ALA A 212 12.42 6.89 -19.08
C ALA A 212 11.43 6.86 -17.90
N ALA A 213 11.80 7.47 -16.78
CA ALA A 213 11.01 7.43 -15.55
C ALA A 213 9.56 7.88 -15.75
N TRP A 214 9.34 8.96 -16.53
CA TRP A 214 7.98 9.45 -16.84
C TRP A 214 7.15 8.42 -17.62
N ALA A 215 7.77 7.68 -18.54
CA ALA A 215 7.07 6.68 -19.34
C ALA A 215 6.66 5.48 -18.47
N LEU A 216 7.56 5.05 -17.57
CA LEU A 216 7.26 3.99 -16.61
C LEU A 216 6.15 4.41 -15.63
N ALA A 217 6.22 5.62 -15.05
CA ALA A 217 5.17 6.16 -14.18
C ALA A 217 3.82 6.28 -14.92
N GLY A 218 3.87 6.70 -16.19
CA GLY A 218 2.69 6.72 -17.07
C GLY A 218 2.06 5.35 -17.25
N LEU A 219 2.87 4.31 -17.50
CA LEU A 219 2.37 2.92 -17.61
C LEU A 219 1.79 2.39 -16.30
N VAL A 220 2.43 2.69 -15.16
CA VAL A 220 1.87 2.37 -13.83
C VAL A 220 0.53 3.05 -13.62
N THR A 221 0.42 4.33 -14.00
CA THR A 221 -0.84 5.09 -13.97
C THR A 221 -1.91 4.41 -14.83
N VAL A 222 -1.58 4.01 -16.05
CA VAL A 222 -2.51 3.30 -16.96
C VAL A 222 -3.02 2.00 -16.34
N VAL A 223 -2.14 1.20 -15.71
CA VAL A 223 -2.54 -0.04 -15.01
C VAL A 223 -3.54 0.26 -13.91
N LEU A 224 -3.30 1.29 -13.08
CA LEU A 224 -4.22 1.66 -12.00
C LEU A 224 -5.54 2.21 -12.52
N VAL A 225 -5.51 3.09 -13.51
CA VAL A 225 -6.74 3.66 -14.12
C VAL A 225 -7.57 2.55 -14.76
N ALA A 226 -6.94 1.61 -15.48
CA ALA A 226 -7.63 0.47 -16.07
C ALA A 226 -8.27 -0.42 -14.99
N LEU A 227 -7.57 -0.67 -13.87
CA LEU A 227 -8.11 -1.42 -12.74
C LEU A 227 -9.31 -0.70 -12.12
N CYS A 228 -9.18 0.59 -11.80
CA CYS A 228 -10.27 1.38 -11.22
C CYS A 228 -11.50 1.41 -12.14
N ALA A 229 -11.30 1.65 -13.43
CA ALA A 229 -12.38 1.65 -14.40
C ALA A 229 -13.08 0.29 -14.49
N PHE A 230 -12.31 -0.80 -14.49
CA PHE A 230 -12.86 -2.16 -14.53
C PHE A 230 -13.69 -2.48 -13.28
N GLU A 231 -13.17 -2.15 -12.08
CA GLU A 231 -13.88 -2.39 -10.82
C GLU A 231 -15.16 -1.56 -10.73
N THR A 232 -15.12 -0.25 -11.04
CA THR A 232 -16.30 0.64 -11.03
C THR A 232 -17.38 0.20 -12.03
N VAL A 233 -16.99 -0.22 -13.24
CA VAL A 233 -17.96 -0.73 -14.23
C VAL A 233 -18.56 -2.06 -13.77
N GLY A 234 -17.75 -2.93 -13.18
CA GLY A 234 -18.21 -4.21 -12.63
C GLY A 234 -19.25 -4.03 -11.54
N GLU A 235 -19.04 -3.12 -10.61
CA GLU A 235 -19.96 -2.82 -9.51
C GLU A 235 -21.28 -2.21 -10.00
N ARG A 236 -21.23 -1.28 -10.95
CA ARG A 236 -22.44 -0.70 -11.57
C ARG A 236 -23.32 -1.76 -12.27
N ARG A 237 -22.69 -2.79 -12.86
CA ARG A 237 -23.43 -3.89 -13.50
C ARG A 237 -24.02 -4.88 -12.50
N ALA A 238 -23.38 -5.02 -11.32
CA ALA A 238 -23.84 -5.90 -10.25
C ALA A 238 -24.95 -5.26 -9.38
N ALA A 239 -25.06 -3.92 -9.37
CA ALA A 239 -26.13 -3.21 -8.68
C ALA A 239 -27.48 -3.54 -9.37
N PRO A 240 -28.48 -4.08 -8.64
CA PRO A 240 -29.79 -4.30 -9.21
C PRO A 240 -30.36 -2.96 -9.69
N ALA A 241 -30.93 -2.93 -10.91
CA ALA A 241 -31.67 -1.77 -11.37
C ALA A 241 -32.79 -1.50 -10.34
N LEU A 242 -32.62 -0.46 -9.55
CA LEU A 242 -33.68 0.06 -8.72
C LEU A 242 -34.78 0.50 -9.72
N SER A 243 -35.79 -0.36 -9.91
CA SER A 243 -36.99 0.02 -10.62
C SER A 243 -37.66 1.18 -9.89
N PRO A 244 -38.10 2.22 -10.60
CA PRO A 244 -38.75 3.39 -10.03
C PRO A 244 -40.05 3.04 -9.30
#